data_b9bfd843cdaadb4d77bae35be58ff674
#
_entry.id   b9bfd843cdaadb4d77bae35be58ff674
#
_cell.length_a   1.000
_cell.length_b   1.000
_cell.length_c   1.000
_cell.angle_alpha   90.00
_cell.angle_beta   90.00
_cell.angle_gamma   90.00
#
_symmetry.space_group_name_H-M   'P 1'
#
loop_
_entity.id
_entity.type
_entity.pdbx_description
1 polymer ?
#
loop_
_entity_poly.entity_id
_entity_poly.type
_entity_poly.pdbx_seq_one_letter_code
_entity_poly.pdbx_strand_id
1 'polypeptide(L)'
;MECMFKQIHWAWLIFFSSLITTFIYGSVRMSYSILMPEMIVTLKISKSQAGAIASSFFFTYTVLSPLSGFLVDRVNARKLLTLFSIILGASAFLMGKPVSFFQACLFYAMVGVGSSATWTPVMTLNQRWFGARHRGRVLGILSMGWAIGYALMGLILPGLVARYDWRTCWSFLSLLAFAAVPLNAIFIRTKPEDLNLRPWGDEALSGPGNCSPGPRTTVKFRELLRIPDLWWVGISYFLFALSCYLVTTFIVTYGTLEQGFPYAASAKLASAIAFSGMAGSFLVPMLSDFLGRKRCITLNNCFLGGSIILIILAGKSWAALLAAVSLFGVFFAAAWPMYAASAGDFFPSGRTGSVLGFWTIFYGIALIIAPLLGGHIADVTGSFTHSFLVAAVAGGLGAFFFSRIKRPVEGRKN
;
A
#
# COMPACT_ATOMS: atom_id res chain seq x y z
N MET A 1 -25.77 27.04 6.52
CA MET A 1 -25.01 25.85 6.06
C MET A 1 -25.90 24.63 5.72
N GLU A 2 -27.05 24.46 6.36
CA GLU A 2 -27.96 23.32 6.07
C GLU A 2 -28.64 23.33 4.70
N CYS A 3 -28.87 24.50 4.08
CA CYS A 3 -29.60 24.57 2.81
C CYS A 3 -28.77 24.22 1.56
N MET A 4 -27.43 24.33 1.61
CA MET A 4 -26.56 24.08 0.45
C MET A 4 -26.23 22.58 0.27
N PHE A 5 -26.39 21.74 1.29
CA PHE A 5 -26.09 20.31 1.25
C PHE A 5 -27.30 19.40 0.94
N LYS A 6 -28.51 19.96 0.78
CA LYS A 6 -29.73 19.17 0.50
C LYS A 6 -29.75 18.45 -0.85
N GLN A 7 -28.85 18.81 -1.78
CA GLN A 7 -28.76 18.18 -3.12
C GLN A 7 -27.66 17.12 -3.27
N ILE A 8 -26.68 17.06 -2.33
CA ILE A 8 -25.57 16.12 -2.45
C ILE A 8 -25.84 14.92 -1.55
N HIS A 9 -25.89 13.71 -2.13
CA HIS A 9 -26.03 12.48 -1.34
C HIS A 9 -24.85 12.30 -0.42
N TRP A 10 -25.09 11.95 0.87
CA TRP A 10 -24.06 11.87 1.93
C TRP A 10 -22.90 10.92 1.56
N ALA A 11 -23.13 9.92 0.72
CA ALA A 11 -22.09 9.03 0.20
C ALA A 11 -20.91 9.77 -0.42
N TRP A 12 -21.16 10.89 -1.13
CA TRP A 12 -20.10 11.68 -1.77
C TRP A 12 -19.23 12.44 -0.74
N LEU A 13 -19.83 12.93 0.35
CA LEU A 13 -19.08 13.58 1.43
C LEU A 13 -18.17 12.57 2.13
N ILE A 14 -18.65 11.35 2.36
CA ILE A 14 -17.84 10.25 2.89
C ILE A 14 -16.74 9.87 1.91
N PHE A 15 -17.04 9.77 0.63
CA PHE A 15 -16.05 9.48 -0.40
C PHE A 15 -14.92 10.51 -0.45
N PHE A 16 -15.23 11.81 -0.46
CA PHE A 16 -14.20 12.86 -0.48
C PHE A 16 -13.38 12.88 0.82
N SER A 17 -14.03 12.72 1.99
CA SER A 17 -13.30 12.58 3.25
C SER A 17 -12.38 11.36 3.25
N SER A 18 -12.84 10.24 2.73
CA SER A 18 -12.07 9.01 2.58
C SER A 18 -10.90 9.17 1.60
N LEU A 19 -11.11 9.88 0.49
CA LEU A 19 -10.08 10.17 -0.52
C LEU A 19 -8.95 11.02 0.07
N ILE A 20 -9.31 12.08 0.82
CA ILE A 20 -8.32 12.91 1.52
C ILE A 20 -7.58 12.09 2.58
N THR A 21 -8.29 11.24 3.32
CA THR A 21 -7.69 10.39 4.34
C THR A 21 -6.70 9.39 3.72
N THR A 22 -7.03 8.76 2.58
CA THR A 22 -6.10 7.86 1.88
C THR A 22 -4.91 8.60 1.26
N PHE A 23 -5.12 9.83 0.77
CA PHE A 23 -4.06 10.71 0.31
C PHE A 23 -3.06 11.03 1.43
N ILE A 24 -3.56 11.45 2.59
CA ILE A 24 -2.73 11.76 3.78
C ILE A 24 -1.97 10.52 4.26
N TYR A 25 -2.64 9.38 4.29
CA TYR A 25 -2.02 8.10 4.64
C TYR A 25 -0.87 7.74 3.70
N GLY A 26 -1.07 7.85 2.39
CA GLY A 26 -0.03 7.64 1.38
C GLY A 26 1.13 8.61 1.54
N SER A 27 0.83 9.90 1.79
CA SER A 27 1.82 10.94 2.05
C SER A 27 2.70 10.61 3.25
N VAL A 28 2.11 10.33 4.42
CA VAL A 28 2.87 10.08 5.66
C VAL A 28 3.69 8.78 5.56
N ARG A 29 3.08 7.69 5.08
CA ARG A 29 3.71 6.38 5.01
C ARG A 29 4.94 6.38 4.11
N MET A 30 4.87 7.01 2.94
CA MET A 30 5.93 6.95 1.93
C MET A 30 6.99 8.02 2.10
N SER A 31 6.73 9.05 2.91
CA SER A 31 7.69 10.13 3.16
C SER A 31 8.96 9.66 3.87
N TYR A 32 8.91 8.56 4.63
CA TYR A 32 10.10 8.04 5.28
C TYR A 32 11.19 7.66 4.27
N SER A 33 10.85 6.95 3.19
CA SER A 33 11.81 6.57 2.15
C SER A 33 12.42 7.78 1.43
N ILE A 34 11.66 8.89 1.33
CA ILE A 34 12.10 10.14 0.73
C ILE A 34 13.06 10.88 1.68
N LEU A 35 12.73 10.95 2.97
CA LEU A 35 13.51 11.68 3.98
C LEU A 35 14.68 10.87 4.56
N MET A 36 14.75 9.57 4.28
CA MET A 36 15.74 8.65 4.83
C MET A 36 17.19 9.10 4.59
N PRO A 37 17.62 9.58 3.40
CA PRO A 37 19.00 10.02 3.20
C PRO A 37 19.43 11.12 4.18
N GLU A 38 18.57 12.10 4.40
CA GLU A 38 18.80 13.21 5.32
C GLU A 38 18.84 12.75 6.79
N MET A 39 17.98 11.79 7.13
CA MET A 39 17.96 11.17 8.47
C MET A 39 19.23 10.36 8.74
N ILE A 40 19.73 9.60 7.78
CA ILE A 40 20.98 8.84 7.88
C ILE A 40 22.14 9.78 8.23
N VAL A 41 22.27 10.87 7.48
CA VAL A 41 23.37 11.84 7.67
C VAL A 41 23.23 12.55 9.02
N THR A 42 22.03 13.06 9.35
CA THR A 42 21.81 13.91 10.52
C THR A 42 21.85 13.12 11.83
N LEU A 43 21.25 11.93 11.87
CA LEU A 43 21.22 11.07 13.05
C LEU A 43 22.46 10.18 13.15
N LYS A 44 23.35 10.20 12.15
CA LYS A 44 24.57 9.38 12.06
C LYS A 44 24.28 7.89 12.26
N ILE A 45 23.19 7.41 11.64
CA ILE A 45 22.77 6.01 11.70
C ILE A 45 23.26 5.23 10.49
N SER A 46 23.41 3.91 10.65
CA SER A 46 23.75 3.00 9.55
C SER A 46 22.56 2.76 8.61
N LYS A 47 22.83 2.19 7.43
CA LYS A 47 21.78 1.77 6.47
C LYS A 47 20.90 0.67 7.08
N SER A 48 21.48 -0.25 7.87
CA SER A 48 20.74 -1.27 8.65
C SER A 48 19.80 -0.63 9.65
N GLN A 49 20.27 0.37 10.39
CA GLN A 49 19.46 1.10 11.36
C GLN A 49 18.30 1.85 10.67
N ALA A 50 18.56 2.49 9.53
CA ALA A 50 17.52 3.12 8.74
C ALA A 50 16.48 2.10 8.23
N GLY A 51 16.91 0.93 7.80
CA GLY A 51 16.03 -0.20 7.47
C GLY A 51 15.21 -0.68 8.67
N ALA A 52 15.82 -0.76 9.86
CA ALA A 52 15.13 -1.16 11.09
C ALA A 52 14.04 -0.16 11.51
N ILE A 53 14.27 1.14 11.34
CA ILE A 53 13.23 2.16 11.55
C ILE A 53 12.05 1.91 10.60
N ALA A 54 12.30 1.67 9.29
CA ALA A 54 11.22 1.34 8.35
C ALA A 54 10.46 0.07 8.76
N SER A 55 11.18 -0.96 9.20
CA SER A 55 10.58 -2.23 9.64
C SER A 55 9.75 -2.09 10.91
N SER A 56 10.09 -1.17 11.82
CA SER A 56 9.29 -0.90 13.02
C SER A 56 7.88 -0.40 12.69
N PHE A 57 7.74 0.44 11.67
CA PHE A 57 6.44 0.84 11.11
C PHE A 57 5.67 -0.37 10.56
N PHE A 58 6.33 -1.16 9.70
CA PHE A 58 5.66 -2.30 9.06
C PHE A 58 5.27 -3.37 10.07
N PHE A 59 6.04 -3.56 11.13
CA PHE A 59 5.70 -4.48 12.22
C PHE A 59 4.38 -4.09 12.88
N THR A 60 4.28 -2.87 13.39
CA THR A 60 3.06 -2.40 14.07
C THR A 60 1.87 -2.32 13.12
N TYR A 61 2.08 -1.85 11.89
CA TYR A 61 1.06 -1.84 10.86
C TYR A 61 0.52 -3.24 10.54
N THR A 62 1.39 -4.22 10.31
CA THR A 62 1.01 -5.59 9.93
C THR A 62 0.27 -6.31 11.05
N VAL A 63 0.70 -6.13 12.30
CA VAL A 63 0.06 -6.75 13.46
C VAL A 63 -1.31 -6.12 13.75
N LEU A 64 -1.43 -4.80 13.63
CA LEU A 64 -2.65 -4.09 14.01
C LEU A 64 -3.68 -3.95 12.87
N SER A 65 -3.27 -4.06 11.61
CA SER A 65 -4.19 -3.92 10.47
C SER A 65 -5.35 -4.95 10.46
N PRO A 66 -5.15 -6.25 10.75
CA PRO A 66 -6.25 -7.19 10.89
C PRO A 66 -7.19 -6.84 12.04
N LEU A 67 -6.65 -6.35 13.16
CA LEU A 67 -7.44 -5.92 14.31
C LEU A 67 -8.32 -4.70 13.97
N SER A 68 -7.80 -3.76 13.18
CA SER A 68 -8.56 -2.59 12.73
C SER A 68 -9.72 -2.98 11.80
N GLY A 69 -9.51 -3.98 10.94
CA GLY A 69 -10.57 -4.56 10.10
C GLY A 69 -11.70 -5.19 10.94
N PHE A 70 -11.35 -5.87 12.03
CA PHE A 70 -12.32 -6.43 12.95
C PHE A 70 -13.03 -5.35 13.80
N LEU A 71 -12.29 -4.32 14.19
CA LEU A 71 -12.83 -3.19 14.96
C LEU A 71 -13.85 -2.37 14.16
N VAL A 72 -13.66 -2.18 12.86
CA VAL A 72 -14.60 -1.39 12.02
C VAL A 72 -15.99 -1.99 11.94
N ASP A 73 -16.13 -3.30 12.18
CA ASP A 73 -17.42 -3.97 12.20
C ASP A 73 -18.14 -3.84 13.58
N ARG A 74 -17.38 -3.59 14.65
CA ARG A 74 -17.88 -3.53 16.03
C ARG A 74 -17.92 -2.12 16.60
N VAL A 75 -17.02 -1.26 16.18
CA VAL A 75 -16.90 0.12 16.65
C VAL A 75 -17.38 1.06 15.55
N ASN A 76 -17.92 2.22 15.95
CA ASN A 76 -18.30 3.27 15.01
C ASN A 76 -17.11 3.72 14.17
N ALA A 77 -17.19 3.55 12.82
CA ALA A 77 -16.13 3.89 11.88
C ALA A 77 -15.65 5.34 12.03
N ARG A 78 -16.55 6.28 12.36
CA ARG A 78 -16.23 7.68 12.65
C ARG A 78 -15.23 7.80 13.79
N LYS A 79 -15.53 7.16 14.94
CA LYS A 79 -14.65 7.21 16.12
C LYS A 79 -13.30 6.57 15.84
N LEU A 80 -13.31 5.43 15.14
CA LEU A 80 -12.11 4.69 14.79
C LEU A 80 -11.19 5.53 13.89
N LEU A 81 -11.67 6.02 12.74
CA LEU A 81 -10.87 6.81 11.81
C LEU A 81 -10.39 8.13 12.44
N THR A 82 -11.22 8.80 13.23
CA THR A 82 -10.84 10.03 13.94
C THR A 82 -9.71 9.77 14.93
N LEU A 83 -9.84 8.74 15.80
CA LEU A 83 -8.83 8.39 16.80
C LEU A 83 -7.48 8.05 16.14
N PHE A 84 -7.51 7.20 15.10
CA PHE A 84 -6.29 6.78 14.43
C PHE A 84 -5.65 7.91 13.61
N SER A 85 -6.44 8.87 13.11
CA SER A 85 -5.90 10.11 12.52
C SER A 85 -5.19 11.00 13.54
N ILE A 86 -5.71 11.08 14.78
CA ILE A 86 -5.02 11.80 15.88
C ILE A 86 -3.70 11.10 16.22
N ILE A 87 -3.71 9.77 16.37
CA ILE A 87 -2.48 8.99 16.63
C ILE A 87 -1.48 9.20 15.50
N LEU A 88 -1.92 9.17 14.24
CA LEU A 88 -1.07 9.40 13.07
C LEU A 88 -0.45 10.80 13.09
N GLY A 89 -1.24 11.83 13.38
CA GLY A 89 -0.76 13.21 13.49
C GLY A 89 0.25 13.40 14.61
N ALA A 90 -0.08 12.90 15.82
CA ALA A 90 0.82 12.99 16.96
C ALA A 90 2.14 12.23 16.75
N SER A 91 2.07 11.02 16.20
CA SER A 91 3.26 10.22 15.93
C SER A 91 4.12 10.80 14.80
N ALA A 92 3.51 11.37 13.75
CA ALA A 92 4.23 12.09 12.71
C ALA A 92 4.95 13.32 13.29
N PHE A 93 4.32 14.05 14.23
CA PHE A 93 4.98 15.16 14.93
C PHE A 93 6.19 14.68 15.74
N LEU A 94 6.04 13.59 16.50
CA LEU A 94 7.13 12.99 17.27
C LEU A 94 8.26 12.52 16.35
N MET A 95 7.96 12.03 15.14
CA MET A 95 8.94 11.61 14.15
C MET A 95 9.83 12.76 13.65
N GLY A 96 9.44 14.02 13.84
CA GLY A 96 10.29 15.20 13.65
C GLY A 96 11.26 15.48 14.82
N LYS A 97 11.20 14.76 15.94
CA LYS A 97 11.95 15.06 17.18
C LYS A 97 13.01 14.05 17.59
N PRO A 98 13.24 12.90 16.93
CA PRO A 98 14.18 11.91 17.44
C PRO A 98 15.60 12.47 17.44
N VAL A 99 16.32 12.13 18.50
CA VAL A 99 17.76 12.40 18.65
C VAL A 99 18.58 11.10 18.67
N SER A 100 17.91 9.95 18.70
CA SER A 100 18.54 8.63 18.69
C SER A 100 17.82 7.65 17.79
N PHE A 101 18.52 6.58 17.40
CA PHE A 101 17.96 5.47 16.64
C PHE A 101 16.71 4.85 17.32
N PHE A 102 16.78 4.58 18.63
CA PHE A 102 15.67 3.97 19.36
C PHE A 102 14.42 4.84 19.38
N GLN A 103 14.58 6.16 19.55
CA GLN A 103 13.45 7.09 19.48
C GLN A 103 12.83 7.11 18.08
N ALA A 104 13.66 7.10 17.04
CA ALA A 104 13.17 7.04 15.66
C ALA A 104 12.37 5.74 15.39
N CYS A 105 12.86 4.59 15.88
CA CYS A 105 12.13 3.31 15.80
C CYS A 105 10.79 3.39 16.53
N LEU A 106 10.78 3.89 17.77
CA LEU A 106 9.56 4.01 18.58
C LEU A 106 8.53 4.91 17.91
N PHE A 107 8.96 6.11 17.48
CA PHE A 107 8.06 7.09 16.89
C PHE A 107 7.53 6.63 15.54
N TYR A 108 8.36 5.95 14.71
CA TYR A 108 7.89 5.44 13.44
C TYR A 108 7.01 4.18 13.60
N ALA A 109 7.25 3.38 14.63
CA ALA A 109 6.30 2.33 15.04
C ALA A 109 4.94 2.90 15.42
N MET A 110 4.89 4.04 16.14
CA MET A 110 3.64 4.74 16.46
C MET A 110 2.95 5.30 15.21
N VAL A 111 3.70 5.76 14.20
CA VAL A 111 3.14 6.10 12.88
C VAL A 111 2.49 4.87 12.23
N GLY A 112 3.10 3.69 12.37
CA GLY A 112 2.51 2.42 11.94
C GLY A 112 1.20 2.08 12.64
N VAL A 113 1.12 2.32 13.96
CA VAL A 113 -0.15 2.20 14.73
C VAL A 113 -1.22 3.10 14.14
N GLY A 114 -0.96 4.41 14.03
CA GLY A 114 -1.91 5.39 13.47
C GLY A 114 -2.35 5.07 12.04
N SER A 115 -1.46 4.46 11.25
CA SER A 115 -1.72 4.05 9.87
C SER A 115 -2.56 2.79 9.74
N SER A 116 -2.56 1.90 10.73
CA SER A 116 -3.13 0.55 10.64
C SER A 116 -4.66 0.54 10.44
N ALA A 117 -5.36 1.55 10.93
CA ALA A 117 -6.81 1.65 10.81
C ALA A 117 -7.28 2.55 9.64
N THR A 118 -6.42 2.85 8.67
CA THR A 118 -6.81 3.72 7.56
C THR A 118 -7.34 2.91 6.37
N TRP A 119 -6.53 1.98 5.84
CA TRP A 119 -6.85 1.31 4.57
C TRP A 119 -8.12 0.48 4.62
N THR A 120 -8.14 -0.55 5.47
CA THR A 120 -9.28 -1.49 5.56
C THR A 120 -10.58 -0.81 5.99
N PRO A 121 -10.60 0.03 7.04
CA PRO A 121 -11.82 0.74 7.43
C PRO A 121 -12.37 1.67 6.35
N VAL A 122 -11.51 2.40 5.63
CA VAL A 122 -11.94 3.31 4.55
C VAL A 122 -12.55 2.52 3.39
N MET A 123 -11.92 1.41 2.97
CA MET A 123 -12.45 0.57 1.89
C MET A 123 -13.80 -0.06 2.28
N THR A 124 -13.90 -0.61 3.50
CA THR A 124 -15.14 -1.22 4.00
C THR A 124 -16.27 -0.18 4.12
N LEU A 125 -15.96 1.01 4.62
CA LEU A 125 -16.91 2.10 4.76
C LEU A 125 -17.53 2.46 3.38
N ASN A 126 -16.67 2.70 2.38
CA ASN A 126 -17.16 3.09 1.05
C ASN A 126 -17.93 1.96 0.36
N GLN A 127 -17.61 0.69 0.61
CA GLN A 127 -18.40 -0.45 0.12
C GLN A 127 -19.82 -0.48 0.68
N ARG A 128 -20.05 0.07 1.88
CA ARG A 128 -21.38 0.15 2.50
C ARG A 128 -22.22 1.31 1.94
N TRP A 129 -21.56 2.40 1.55
CA TRP A 129 -22.23 3.63 1.08
C TRP A 129 -22.51 3.66 -0.42
N PHE A 130 -21.89 2.77 -1.21
CA PHE A 130 -22.08 2.69 -2.66
C PHE A 130 -22.62 1.33 -3.08
N GLY A 131 -23.61 1.34 -3.97
CA GLY A 131 -24.21 0.15 -4.56
C GLY A 131 -23.19 -0.68 -5.37
N ALA A 132 -23.47 -1.97 -5.55
CA ALA A 132 -22.55 -2.94 -6.16
C ALA A 132 -21.98 -2.50 -7.52
N ARG A 133 -22.79 -1.83 -8.36
CA ARG A 133 -22.41 -1.33 -9.69
C ARG A 133 -21.30 -0.28 -9.65
N HIS A 134 -21.21 0.51 -8.58
CA HIS A 134 -20.29 1.65 -8.48
C HIS A 134 -19.08 1.37 -7.59
N ARG A 135 -19.11 0.31 -6.76
CA ARG A 135 -18.05 -0.03 -5.77
C ARG A 135 -16.66 -0.11 -6.39
N GLY A 136 -16.53 -0.78 -7.53
CA GLY A 136 -15.22 -0.95 -8.18
C GLY A 136 -14.58 0.39 -8.56
N ARG A 137 -15.37 1.32 -9.15
CA ARG A 137 -14.89 2.66 -9.53
C ARG A 137 -14.51 3.49 -8.32
N VAL A 138 -15.35 3.49 -7.28
CA VAL A 138 -15.12 4.23 -6.04
C VAL A 138 -13.83 3.75 -5.34
N LEU A 139 -13.65 2.45 -5.17
CA LEU A 139 -12.46 1.88 -4.53
C LEU A 139 -11.21 2.11 -5.38
N GLY A 140 -11.31 2.07 -6.70
CA GLY A 140 -10.22 2.41 -7.60
C GLY A 140 -9.73 3.85 -7.41
N ILE A 141 -10.65 4.83 -7.36
CA ILE A 141 -10.30 6.24 -7.14
C ILE A 141 -9.70 6.45 -5.73
N LEU A 142 -10.23 5.78 -4.71
CA LEU A 142 -9.66 5.85 -3.35
C LEU A 142 -8.21 5.33 -3.31
N SER A 143 -7.91 4.28 -4.08
CA SER A 143 -6.55 3.76 -4.19
C SER A 143 -5.62 4.74 -4.90
N MET A 144 -6.12 5.54 -5.85
CA MET A 144 -5.35 6.62 -6.48
C MET A 144 -4.98 7.71 -5.47
N GLY A 145 -5.84 8.00 -4.48
CA GLY A 145 -5.53 8.96 -3.42
C GLY A 145 -4.21 8.64 -2.71
N TRP A 146 -3.98 7.37 -2.38
CA TRP A 146 -2.71 6.92 -1.79
C TRP A 146 -1.51 7.15 -2.72
N ALA A 147 -1.64 6.80 -4.00
CA ALA A 147 -0.56 6.95 -4.98
C ALA A 147 -0.24 8.44 -5.25
N ILE A 148 -1.26 9.30 -5.32
CA ILE A 148 -1.10 10.75 -5.46
C ILE A 148 -0.36 11.32 -4.23
N GLY A 149 -0.71 10.86 -3.02
CA GLY A 149 -0.02 11.25 -1.79
C GLY A 149 1.47 10.94 -1.86
N TYR A 150 1.83 9.73 -2.26
CA TYR A 150 3.23 9.34 -2.45
C TYR A 150 3.94 10.19 -3.52
N ALA A 151 3.29 10.37 -4.69
CA ALA A 151 3.86 11.11 -5.81
C ALA A 151 4.14 12.57 -5.45
N LEU A 152 3.19 13.26 -4.80
CA LEU A 152 3.33 14.66 -4.46
C LEU A 152 4.39 14.88 -3.37
N MET A 153 4.54 13.95 -2.41
CA MET A 153 5.60 14.09 -1.40
C MET A 153 6.99 14.03 -2.01
N GLY A 154 7.24 13.22 -3.04
CA GLY A 154 8.53 13.21 -3.75
C GLY A 154 8.85 14.54 -4.48
N LEU A 155 7.84 15.36 -4.77
CA LEU A 155 8.02 16.69 -5.37
C LEU A 155 8.09 17.80 -4.33
N ILE A 156 7.30 17.72 -3.26
CA ILE A 156 7.15 18.81 -2.26
C ILE A 156 8.26 18.76 -1.20
N LEU A 157 8.55 17.57 -0.65
CA LEU A 157 9.47 17.44 0.48
C LEU A 157 10.89 17.93 0.18
N PRO A 158 11.47 17.72 -1.03
CA PRO A 158 12.80 18.26 -1.33
C PRO A 158 12.88 19.80 -1.22
N GLY A 159 11.83 20.49 -1.62
CA GLY A 159 11.75 21.94 -1.48
C GLY A 159 11.68 22.40 -0.02
N LEU A 160 10.99 21.64 0.83
CA LEU A 160 10.95 21.91 2.28
C LEU A 160 12.28 21.58 2.96
N VAL A 161 12.92 20.46 2.61
CA VAL A 161 14.24 20.10 3.13
C VAL A 161 15.29 21.13 2.75
N ALA A 162 15.27 21.64 1.51
CA ALA A 162 16.22 22.64 1.04
C ALA A 162 16.08 24.00 1.75
N ARG A 163 14.89 24.34 2.25
CA ARG A 163 14.63 25.61 2.96
C ARG A 163 14.77 25.51 4.47
N TYR A 164 14.46 24.36 5.01
CA TYR A 164 14.41 24.14 6.46
C TYR A 164 15.25 22.89 6.81
N ASP A 165 14.57 21.77 7.09
CA ASP A 165 15.18 20.48 7.37
C ASP A 165 14.14 19.34 7.24
N TRP A 166 14.58 18.09 7.37
CA TRP A 166 13.70 16.92 7.35
C TRP A 166 12.75 16.87 8.58
N ARG A 167 13.09 17.49 9.70
CA ARG A 167 12.25 17.58 10.90
C ARG A 167 11.00 18.44 10.64
N THR A 168 11.18 19.55 9.93
CA THR A 168 10.08 20.40 9.49
C THR A 168 9.16 19.69 8.52
N CYS A 169 9.70 18.81 7.67
CA CYS A 169 8.88 17.95 6.79
C CYS A 169 7.94 17.03 7.60
N TRP A 170 8.41 16.43 8.68
CA TRP A 170 7.56 15.63 9.56
C TRP A 170 6.50 16.48 10.28
N SER A 171 6.82 17.71 10.66
CA SER A 171 5.84 18.65 11.22
C SER A 171 4.77 19.01 10.20
N PHE A 172 5.13 19.22 8.94
CA PHE A 172 4.18 19.41 7.83
C PHE A 172 3.28 18.19 7.62
N LEU A 173 3.84 16.99 7.62
CA LEU A 173 3.08 15.73 7.50
C LEU A 173 2.13 15.53 8.69
N SER A 174 2.55 15.93 9.89
CA SER A 174 1.71 15.93 11.08
C SER A 174 0.51 16.86 10.92
N LEU A 175 0.72 18.07 10.42
CA LEU A 175 -0.36 19.02 10.16
C LEU A 175 -1.37 18.46 9.14
N LEU A 176 -0.89 17.83 8.07
CA LEU A 176 -1.75 17.14 7.11
C LEU A 176 -2.56 16.02 7.78
N ALA A 177 -1.94 15.23 8.65
CA ALA A 177 -2.63 14.14 9.36
C ALA A 177 -3.68 14.69 10.35
N PHE A 178 -3.40 15.79 11.04
CA PHE A 178 -4.38 16.46 11.90
C PHE A 178 -5.53 17.08 11.09
N ALA A 179 -5.30 17.52 9.86
CA ALA A 179 -6.38 18.00 8.98
C ALA A 179 -7.41 16.90 8.64
N ALA A 180 -7.02 15.61 8.67
CA ALA A 180 -7.96 14.50 8.51
C ALA A 180 -8.91 14.35 9.73
N VAL A 181 -8.53 14.82 10.92
CA VAL A 181 -9.31 14.65 12.15
C VAL A 181 -10.70 15.31 12.04
N PRO A 182 -10.84 16.63 11.77
CA PRO A 182 -12.12 17.26 11.63
C PRO A 182 -12.91 16.69 10.43
N LEU A 183 -12.25 16.36 9.32
CA LEU A 183 -12.90 15.75 8.17
C LEU A 183 -13.56 14.41 8.54
N ASN A 184 -12.83 13.53 9.20
CA ASN A 184 -13.36 12.24 9.64
C ASN A 184 -14.41 12.39 10.76
N ALA A 185 -14.22 13.31 11.68
CA ALA A 185 -15.16 13.57 12.77
C ALA A 185 -16.50 14.14 12.28
N ILE A 186 -16.50 14.98 11.25
CA ILE A 186 -17.71 15.67 10.77
C ILE A 186 -18.42 14.83 9.72
N PHE A 187 -17.71 14.31 8.71
CA PHE A 187 -18.33 13.72 7.51
C PHE A 187 -18.51 12.20 7.60
N ILE A 188 -17.67 11.46 8.32
CA ILE A 188 -17.80 10.00 8.37
C ILE A 188 -19.06 9.58 9.15
N ARG A 189 -19.82 8.67 8.54
CA ARG A 189 -20.97 7.96 9.14
C ARG A 189 -20.82 6.48 8.85
N THR A 190 -21.13 5.62 9.82
CA THR A 190 -20.79 4.18 9.73
C THR A 190 -21.64 3.46 8.71
N LYS A 191 -22.92 3.81 8.62
CA LYS A 191 -23.90 3.15 7.75
C LYS A 191 -24.86 4.17 7.15
N PRO A 192 -25.40 3.94 5.93
CA PRO A 192 -26.44 4.78 5.34
C PRO A 192 -27.70 4.86 6.22
N GLU A 193 -28.03 3.75 6.88
CA GLU A 193 -29.21 3.64 7.76
C GLU A 193 -29.15 4.60 8.94
N ASP A 194 -27.96 4.98 9.42
CA ASP A 194 -27.75 5.95 10.50
C ASP A 194 -28.32 7.35 10.15
N LEU A 195 -28.58 7.62 8.86
CA LEU A 195 -29.14 8.84 8.33
C LEU A 195 -30.48 8.61 7.60
N ASN A 196 -31.09 7.44 7.73
CA ASN A 196 -32.29 7.02 6.98
C ASN A 196 -32.07 7.10 5.44
N LEU A 197 -30.85 6.83 4.96
CA LEU A 197 -30.50 6.82 3.56
C LEU A 197 -30.26 5.39 3.06
N ARG A 198 -30.38 5.19 1.74
CA ARG A 198 -29.94 3.97 1.05
C ARG A 198 -28.53 4.17 0.47
N PRO A 199 -27.79 3.10 0.15
CA PRO A 199 -26.54 3.21 -0.58
C PRO A 199 -26.73 3.93 -1.90
N TRP A 200 -25.83 4.84 -2.27
CA TRP A 200 -25.93 5.59 -3.52
C TRP A 200 -25.81 4.66 -4.74
N GLY A 201 -26.74 4.79 -5.67
CA GLY A 201 -26.78 3.97 -6.89
C GLY A 201 -27.44 2.59 -6.72
N ASP A 202 -28.13 2.34 -5.61
CA ASP A 202 -28.88 1.09 -5.36
C ASP A 202 -30.38 1.26 -5.74
N GLU A 203 -30.75 2.35 -6.41
CA GLU A 203 -32.14 2.68 -6.76
C GLU A 203 -32.81 1.69 -7.75
N ALA A 204 -32.03 0.79 -8.35
CA ALA A 204 -32.48 -0.07 -9.44
C ALA A 204 -32.84 -1.52 -9.03
N LEU A 205 -32.74 -1.90 -7.76
CA LEU A 205 -33.04 -3.26 -7.31
C LEU A 205 -34.30 -3.34 -6.44
N SER A 206 -35.37 -2.63 -6.85
CA SER A 206 -36.72 -2.79 -6.29
C SER A 206 -37.44 -3.99 -6.93
N GLY A 207 -36.75 -5.09 -7.12
CA GLY A 207 -37.34 -6.40 -7.43
C GLY A 207 -37.10 -7.33 -6.23
N PRO A 208 -38.05 -8.24 -5.88
CA PRO A 208 -37.84 -9.23 -4.84
C PRO A 208 -36.88 -10.34 -5.35
N GLY A 209 -35.66 -9.94 -5.72
CA GLY A 209 -34.56 -10.82 -6.08
C GLY A 209 -33.57 -10.88 -4.92
N ASN A 210 -33.80 -11.79 -3.99
CA ASN A 210 -32.89 -12.21 -2.96
C ASN A 210 -31.50 -12.50 -3.51
N CYS A 211 -30.60 -11.50 -3.51
CA CYS A 211 -29.21 -11.80 -3.36
C CYS A 211 -28.94 -12.06 -1.87
N SER A 212 -29.53 -13.10 -1.34
CA SER A 212 -29.04 -13.72 -0.11
C SER A 212 -27.57 -14.03 -0.34
N PRO A 213 -26.66 -13.65 0.57
CA PRO A 213 -25.32 -14.23 0.55
C PRO A 213 -25.53 -15.74 0.58
N GLY A 214 -25.11 -16.41 -0.50
CA GLY A 214 -25.21 -17.86 -0.58
C GLY A 214 -24.65 -18.48 0.71
N PRO A 215 -25.11 -19.69 1.11
CA PRO A 215 -24.77 -20.29 2.39
C PRO A 215 -23.27 -20.13 2.62
N ARG A 216 -22.89 -19.42 3.68
CA ARG A 216 -21.50 -19.34 4.12
C ARG A 216 -21.08 -20.74 4.48
N THR A 217 -20.57 -21.48 3.49
CA THR A 217 -19.91 -22.76 3.75
C THR A 217 -18.76 -22.44 4.68
N THR A 218 -18.94 -22.75 5.94
CA THR A 218 -17.91 -22.65 6.98
C THR A 218 -16.86 -23.73 6.70
N VAL A 219 -15.98 -23.44 5.75
CA VAL A 219 -14.82 -24.30 5.50
C VAL A 219 -13.88 -24.13 6.66
N LYS A 220 -13.54 -25.23 7.32
CA LYS A 220 -12.57 -25.23 8.40
C LYS A 220 -11.23 -24.72 7.85
N PHE A 221 -10.62 -23.73 8.51
CA PHE A 221 -9.33 -23.14 8.12
C PHE A 221 -8.24 -24.20 7.86
N ARG A 222 -8.31 -25.32 8.59
CA ARG A 222 -7.40 -26.45 8.44
C ARG A 222 -7.46 -27.11 7.05
N GLU A 223 -8.59 -27.04 6.35
CA GLU A 223 -8.75 -27.59 5.01
C GLU A 223 -8.09 -26.69 3.95
N LEU A 224 -8.10 -25.38 4.14
CA LEU A 224 -7.41 -24.42 3.29
C LEU A 224 -5.88 -24.66 3.30
N LEU A 225 -5.31 -24.96 4.46
CA LEU A 225 -3.87 -25.21 4.60
C LEU A 225 -3.38 -26.47 3.86
N ARG A 226 -4.29 -27.39 3.45
CA ARG A 226 -3.96 -28.57 2.67
C ARG A 226 -3.90 -28.34 1.17
N ILE A 227 -4.28 -27.16 0.69
CA ILE A 227 -4.28 -26.80 -0.73
C ILE A 227 -2.87 -26.32 -1.11
N PRO A 228 -2.10 -27.05 -1.94
CA PRO A 228 -0.74 -26.63 -2.31
C PRO A 228 -0.70 -25.26 -3.00
N ASP A 229 -1.68 -24.95 -3.83
CA ASP A 229 -1.75 -23.67 -4.55
C ASP A 229 -1.86 -22.47 -3.62
N LEU A 230 -2.44 -22.66 -2.41
CA LEU A 230 -2.49 -21.61 -1.38
C LEU A 230 -1.07 -21.16 -0.97
N TRP A 231 -0.16 -22.11 -0.82
CA TRP A 231 1.23 -21.87 -0.42
C TRP A 231 2.06 -21.32 -1.59
N TRP A 232 1.87 -21.83 -2.81
CA TRP A 232 2.58 -21.31 -3.98
C TRP A 232 2.28 -19.84 -4.22
N VAL A 233 1.01 -19.42 -4.12
CA VAL A 233 0.64 -18.01 -4.22
C VAL A 233 1.15 -17.21 -3.03
N GLY A 234 1.05 -17.73 -1.80
CA GLY A 234 1.55 -17.07 -0.61
C GLY A 234 3.05 -16.76 -0.68
N ILE A 235 3.85 -17.76 -1.08
CA ILE A 235 5.31 -17.61 -1.28
C ILE A 235 5.61 -16.61 -2.41
N SER A 236 4.89 -16.72 -3.53
CA SER A 236 5.03 -15.77 -4.63
C SER A 236 4.72 -14.34 -4.19
N TYR A 237 3.69 -14.14 -3.38
CA TYR A 237 3.29 -12.82 -2.87
C TYR A 237 4.27 -12.27 -1.84
N PHE A 238 4.86 -13.13 -1.00
CA PHE A 238 5.99 -12.77 -0.12
C PHE A 238 7.18 -12.28 -0.94
N LEU A 239 7.60 -13.04 -1.95
CA LEU A 239 8.76 -12.71 -2.79
C LEU A 239 8.53 -11.45 -3.62
N PHE A 240 7.32 -11.27 -4.14
CA PHE A 240 6.89 -10.03 -4.79
C PHE A 240 7.02 -8.83 -3.84
N ALA A 241 6.46 -8.93 -2.64
CA ALA A 241 6.52 -7.86 -1.65
C ALA A 241 7.96 -7.57 -1.21
N LEU A 242 8.77 -8.62 -0.98
CA LEU A 242 10.18 -8.49 -0.66
C LEU A 242 10.92 -7.71 -1.75
N SER A 243 10.74 -8.10 -3.03
CA SER A 243 11.30 -7.43 -4.19
C SER A 243 10.93 -5.94 -4.23
N CYS A 244 9.65 -5.64 -4.05
CA CYS A 244 9.13 -4.27 -4.09
C CYS A 244 9.68 -3.38 -2.98
N TYR A 245 9.66 -3.88 -1.74
CA TYR A 245 10.02 -3.04 -0.59
C TYR A 245 11.53 -2.92 -0.35
N LEU A 246 12.35 -3.83 -0.90
CA LEU A 246 13.79 -3.61 -1.02
C LEU A 246 14.11 -2.39 -1.87
N VAL A 247 13.40 -2.21 -2.99
CA VAL A 247 13.63 -1.07 -3.89
C VAL A 247 12.97 0.20 -3.37
N THR A 248 11.65 0.17 -3.10
CA THR A 248 10.91 1.39 -2.73
C THR A 248 11.38 2.04 -1.45
N THR A 249 11.94 1.26 -0.51
CA THR A 249 12.50 1.80 0.73
C THR A 249 13.79 2.57 0.49
N PHE A 250 14.66 2.10 -0.40
CA PHE A 250 16.02 2.63 -0.52
C PHE A 250 16.30 3.37 -1.82
N ILE A 251 15.36 3.44 -2.76
CA ILE A 251 15.62 4.03 -4.10
C ILE A 251 16.09 5.50 -4.04
N VAL A 252 15.52 6.30 -3.14
CA VAL A 252 15.95 7.70 -2.97
C VAL A 252 17.34 7.76 -2.34
N THR A 253 17.60 6.92 -1.35
CA THR A 253 18.91 6.80 -0.70
C THR A 253 19.97 6.30 -1.67
N TYR A 254 19.65 5.31 -2.50
CA TYR A 254 20.50 4.82 -3.58
C TYR A 254 20.88 5.92 -4.56
N GLY A 255 19.86 6.68 -5.04
CA GLY A 255 20.09 7.79 -5.97
C GLY A 255 20.97 8.89 -5.37
N THR A 256 20.79 9.21 -4.09
CA THR A 256 21.50 10.31 -3.42
C THR A 256 22.89 9.89 -2.95
N LEU A 257 22.99 8.82 -2.15
CA LEU A 257 24.24 8.45 -1.46
C LEU A 257 25.16 7.55 -2.28
N GLU A 258 24.62 6.80 -3.25
CA GLU A 258 25.43 5.85 -4.04
C GLU A 258 25.66 6.33 -5.49
N GLN A 259 24.60 6.83 -6.15
CA GLN A 259 24.73 7.34 -7.53
C GLN A 259 25.19 8.81 -7.57
N GLY A 260 25.12 9.53 -6.43
CA GLY A 260 25.58 10.91 -6.33
C GLY A 260 24.66 11.94 -6.99
N PHE A 261 23.39 11.60 -7.24
CA PHE A 261 22.44 12.58 -7.76
C PHE A 261 22.01 13.58 -6.66
N PRO A 262 21.70 14.83 -7.03
CA PRO A 262 21.12 15.77 -6.10
C PRO A 262 19.87 15.19 -5.40
N TYR A 263 19.71 15.48 -4.11
CA TYR A 263 18.58 14.96 -3.31
C TYR A 263 17.23 15.25 -3.97
N ALA A 264 17.02 16.47 -4.48
CA ALA A 264 15.79 16.83 -5.18
C ALA A 264 15.52 16.01 -6.46
N ALA A 265 16.58 15.59 -7.16
CA ALA A 265 16.43 14.67 -8.29
C ALA A 265 16.09 13.25 -7.79
N SER A 266 16.82 12.74 -6.82
CA SER A 266 16.61 11.39 -6.27
C SER A 266 15.20 11.21 -5.70
N ALA A 267 14.65 12.22 -5.04
CA ALA A 267 13.28 12.18 -4.52
C ALA A 267 12.21 12.07 -5.63
N LYS A 268 12.49 12.60 -6.85
CA LYS A 268 11.59 12.42 -8.00
C LYS A 268 11.48 10.96 -8.45
N LEU A 269 12.42 10.09 -8.08
CA LEU A 269 12.31 8.64 -8.34
C LEU A 269 11.12 8.04 -7.60
N ALA A 270 10.85 8.49 -6.37
CA ALA A 270 9.66 8.09 -5.62
C ALA A 270 8.37 8.54 -6.32
N SER A 271 8.33 9.76 -6.84
CA SER A 271 7.21 10.27 -7.62
C SER A 271 7.02 9.48 -8.93
N ALA A 272 8.12 9.13 -9.60
CA ALA A 272 8.09 8.33 -10.83
C ALA A 272 7.46 6.95 -10.59
N ILE A 273 7.83 6.26 -9.50
CA ILE A 273 7.19 4.98 -9.10
C ILE A 273 5.68 5.16 -8.93
N ALA A 274 5.27 6.21 -8.24
CA ALA A 274 3.86 6.43 -7.93
C ALA A 274 3.03 6.79 -9.19
N PHE A 275 3.52 7.72 -10.03
CA PHE A 275 2.82 8.12 -11.26
C PHE A 275 2.74 6.99 -12.29
N SER A 276 3.84 6.29 -12.54
CA SER A 276 3.85 5.14 -13.45
C SER A 276 3.03 3.98 -12.89
N GLY A 277 3.04 3.80 -11.57
CA GLY A 277 2.24 2.80 -10.88
C GLY A 277 0.74 3.03 -11.03
N MET A 278 0.27 4.29 -11.06
CA MET A 278 -1.15 4.58 -11.34
C MET A 278 -1.56 4.03 -12.72
N ALA A 279 -0.75 4.25 -13.76
CA ALA A 279 -1.01 3.69 -15.08
C ALA A 279 -0.96 2.15 -15.05
N GLY A 280 0.04 1.58 -14.39
CA GLY A 280 0.22 0.14 -14.25
C GLY A 280 -0.96 -0.56 -13.57
N SER A 281 -1.51 0.05 -12.52
CA SER A 281 -2.64 -0.50 -11.77
C SER A 281 -3.95 -0.61 -12.58
N PHE A 282 -4.05 0.09 -13.71
CA PHE A 282 -5.17 -0.01 -14.66
C PHE A 282 -4.85 -0.92 -15.84
N LEU A 283 -3.74 -0.63 -16.52
CA LEU A 283 -3.41 -1.25 -17.81
C LEU A 283 -3.12 -2.75 -17.68
N VAL A 284 -2.32 -3.14 -16.69
CA VAL A 284 -1.89 -4.54 -16.56
C VAL A 284 -3.01 -5.46 -16.08
N PRO A 285 -3.85 -5.11 -15.08
CA PRO A 285 -5.02 -5.90 -14.73
C PRO A 285 -6.01 -6.04 -15.89
N MET A 286 -6.26 -4.96 -16.66
CA MET A 286 -7.10 -5.02 -17.85
C MET A 286 -6.54 -5.98 -18.90
N LEU A 287 -5.23 -5.97 -19.13
CA LEU A 287 -4.55 -6.91 -20.01
C LEU A 287 -4.68 -8.36 -19.49
N SER A 288 -4.72 -8.56 -18.16
CA SER A 288 -4.84 -9.87 -17.56
C SER A 288 -6.19 -10.54 -17.81
N ASP A 289 -7.24 -9.77 -18.11
CA ASP A 289 -8.55 -10.32 -18.46
C ASP A 289 -8.54 -10.96 -19.85
N PHE A 290 -7.64 -10.52 -20.76
CA PHE A 290 -7.46 -11.09 -22.10
C PHE A 290 -6.41 -12.23 -22.13
N LEU A 291 -5.25 -12.03 -21.49
CA LEU A 291 -4.13 -12.99 -21.54
C LEU A 291 -4.25 -14.12 -20.51
N GLY A 292 -5.17 -13.97 -19.57
CA GLY A 292 -5.37 -14.88 -18.45
C GLY A 292 -4.52 -14.52 -17.22
N ARG A 293 -5.14 -14.53 -16.06
CA ARG A 293 -4.60 -14.06 -14.77
C ARG A 293 -3.25 -14.67 -14.41
N LYS A 294 -3.12 -16.00 -14.55
CA LYS A 294 -1.88 -16.71 -14.24
C LYS A 294 -0.69 -16.21 -15.05
N ARG A 295 -0.87 -16.10 -16.38
CA ARG A 295 0.21 -15.64 -17.26
C ARG A 295 0.61 -14.20 -16.93
N CYS A 296 -0.37 -13.32 -16.73
CA CYS A 296 -0.10 -11.91 -16.42
C CYS A 296 0.62 -11.72 -15.11
N ILE A 297 0.26 -12.41 -14.03
CA ILE A 297 0.98 -12.28 -12.74
C ILE A 297 2.41 -12.82 -12.87
N THR A 298 2.60 -13.95 -13.55
CA THR A 298 3.94 -14.51 -13.79
C THR A 298 4.81 -13.52 -14.57
N LEU A 299 4.31 -12.98 -15.69
CA LEU A 299 5.04 -11.99 -16.49
C LEU A 299 5.29 -10.70 -15.71
N ASN A 300 4.31 -10.23 -14.95
CA ASN A 300 4.46 -9.04 -14.10
C ASN A 300 5.62 -9.19 -13.11
N ASN A 301 5.74 -10.33 -12.45
CA ASN A 301 6.84 -10.59 -11.52
C ASN A 301 8.20 -10.73 -12.26
N CYS A 302 8.24 -11.32 -13.46
CA CYS A 302 9.43 -11.36 -14.30
C CYS A 302 9.87 -9.94 -14.70
N PHE A 303 8.95 -9.13 -15.21
CA PHE A 303 9.25 -7.77 -15.65
C PHE A 303 9.59 -6.85 -14.45
N LEU A 304 9.00 -7.09 -13.28
CA LEU A 304 9.42 -6.42 -12.05
C LEU A 304 10.90 -6.71 -11.74
N GLY A 305 11.30 -7.98 -11.73
CA GLY A 305 12.70 -8.37 -11.53
C GLY A 305 13.62 -7.80 -12.62
N GLY A 306 13.19 -7.84 -13.89
CA GLY A 306 13.92 -7.25 -15.02
C GLY A 306 14.09 -5.74 -14.89
N SER A 307 13.06 -5.01 -14.46
CA SER A 307 13.14 -3.56 -14.25
C SER A 307 14.13 -3.19 -13.14
N ILE A 308 14.26 -4.04 -12.10
CA ILE A 308 15.26 -3.84 -11.04
C ILE A 308 16.68 -4.03 -11.58
N ILE A 309 16.89 -5.00 -12.46
CA ILE A 309 18.19 -5.16 -13.16
C ILE A 309 18.48 -3.91 -13.99
N LEU A 310 17.50 -3.35 -14.69
CA LEU A 310 17.67 -2.10 -15.43
C LEU A 310 18.00 -0.92 -14.51
N ILE A 311 17.44 -0.86 -13.29
CA ILE A 311 17.82 0.15 -12.27
C ILE A 311 19.30 0.04 -11.93
N ILE A 312 19.81 -1.16 -11.74
CA ILE A 312 21.24 -1.40 -11.45
C ILE A 312 22.12 -1.01 -12.63
N LEU A 313 21.73 -1.40 -13.85
CA LEU A 313 22.48 -1.14 -15.09
C LEU A 313 22.43 0.33 -15.51
N ALA A 314 21.45 1.10 -15.08
CA ALA A 314 21.32 2.51 -15.38
C ALA A 314 22.51 3.35 -14.90
N GLY A 315 23.16 2.91 -13.81
CA GLY A 315 24.35 3.56 -13.26
C GLY A 315 24.13 5.05 -13.04
N LYS A 316 25.09 5.88 -13.47
CA LYS A 316 25.04 7.34 -13.34
C LYS A 316 24.21 8.06 -14.42
N SER A 317 23.49 7.33 -15.28
CA SER A 317 22.59 7.94 -16.27
C SER A 317 21.23 8.24 -15.63
N TRP A 318 20.96 9.51 -15.39
CA TRP A 318 19.69 9.95 -14.82
C TRP A 318 18.47 9.52 -15.65
N ALA A 319 18.55 9.68 -16.98
CA ALA A 319 17.44 9.33 -17.87
C ALA A 319 17.15 7.82 -17.85
N ALA A 320 18.21 7.00 -17.88
CA ALA A 320 18.07 5.54 -17.80
C ALA A 320 17.52 5.10 -16.44
N LEU A 321 18.00 5.68 -15.34
CA LEU A 321 17.50 5.39 -13.99
C LEU A 321 16.03 5.77 -13.85
N LEU A 322 15.64 6.96 -14.30
CA LEU A 322 14.26 7.41 -14.25
C LEU A 322 13.32 6.51 -15.07
N ALA A 323 13.76 6.10 -16.29
CA ALA A 323 13.00 5.19 -17.14
C ALA A 323 12.85 3.80 -16.49
N ALA A 324 13.93 3.23 -15.94
CA ALA A 324 13.92 1.93 -15.26
C ALA A 324 13.04 1.94 -14.00
N VAL A 325 13.12 3.01 -13.20
CA VAL A 325 12.30 3.20 -12.00
C VAL A 325 10.82 3.41 -12.38
N SER A 326 10.53 4.11 -13.47
CA SER A 326 9.16 4.25 -13.97
C SER A 326 8.61 2.89 -14.44
N LEU A 327 9.40 2.09 -15.13
CA LEU A 327 9.02 0.74 -15.53
C LEU A 327 8.75 -0.16 -14.31
N PHE A 328 9.61 -0.09 -13.29
CA PHE A 328 9.41 -0.77 -12.01
C PHE A 328 8.06 -0.35 -11.37
N GLY A 329 7.74 0.93 -11.35
CA GLY A 329 6.50 1.46 -10.78
C GLY A 329 5.25 0.87 -11.44
N VAL A 330 5.25 0.68 -12.77
CA VAL A 330 4.15 0.03 -13.52
C VAL A 330 3.87 -1.37 -12.96
N PHE A 331 4.89 -2.20 -12.83
CA PHE A 331 4.73 -3.59 -12.37
C PHE A 331 4.54 -3.69 -10.85
N PHE A 332 5.07 -2.75 -10.09
CA PHE A 332 4.85 -2.65 -8.66
C PHE A 332 3.37 -2.50 -8.30
N ALA A 333 2.68 -1.53 -8.90
CA ALA A 333 1.31 -1.22 -8.55
C ALA A 333 0.29 -2.18 -9.20
N ALA A 334 0.62 -2.77 -10.35
CA ALA A 334 -0.25 -3.67 -11.09
C ALA A 334 -0.54 -4.99 -10.36
N ALA A 335 0.38 -5.48 -9.55
CA ALA A 335 0.25 -6.79 -8.94
C ALA A 335 -0.86 -6.85 -7.88
N TRP A 336 -1.08 -5.79 -7.10
CA TRP A 336 -2.08 -5.77 -6.03
C TRP A 336 -3.49 -6.20 -6.47
N PRO A 337 -4.10 -5.54 -7.47
CA PRO A 337 -5.42 -5.95 -7.92
C PRO A 337 -5.42 -7.34 -8.55
N MET A 338 -4.33 -7.75 -9.19
CA MET A 338 -4.23 -9.07 -9.81
C MET A 338 -4.14 -10.19 -8.77
N TYR A 339 -3.34 -10.05 -7.70
CA TYR A 339 -3.29 -11.03 -6.62
C TYR A 339 -4.65 -11.11 -5.90
N ALA A 340 -5.32 -9.97 -5.68
CA ALA A 340 -6.64 -9.96 -5.08
C ALA A 340 -7.68 -10.69 -5.95
N ALA A 341 -7.68 -10.45 -7.26
CA ALA A 341 -8.58 -11.12 -8.20
C ALA A 341 -8.29 -12.63 -8.30
N SER A 342 -7.01 -13.02 -8.25
CA SER A 342 -6.61 -14.45 -8.32
C SER A 342 -7.20 -15.30 -7.18
N ALA A 343 -7.52 -14.70 -6.05
CA ALA A 343 -8.18 -15.42 -4.96
C ALA A 343 -9.61 -15.86 -5.33
N GLY A 344 -10.33 -15.07 -6.13
CA GLY A 344 -11.63 -15.44 -6.67
C GLY A 344 -11.55 -16.43 -7.85
N ASP A 345 -10.47 -16.31 -8.66
CA ASP A 345 -10.31 -17.10 -9.88
C ASP A 345 -9.80 -18.54 -9.59
N PHE A 346 -8.96 -18.71 -8.57
CA PHE A 346 -8.31 -20.00 -8.27
C PHE A 346 -8.93 -20.76 -7.09
N PHE A 347 -9.78 -20.09 -6.29
CA PHE A 347 -10.38 -20.70 -5.11
C PHE A 347 -11.90 -20.60 -5.16
N PRO A 348 -12.63 -21.59 -4.58
CA PRO A 348 -14.09 -21.61 -4.62
C PRO A 348 -14.71 -20.34 -4.01
N SER A 349 -15.81 -19.90 -4.60
CA SER A 349 -16.63 -18.80 -4.09
C SER A 349 -17.01 -19.04 -2.62
N GLY A 350 -16.84 -18.02 -1.77
CA GLY A 350 -17.02 -18.11 -0.31
C GLY A 350 -15.73 -18.34 0.49
N ARG A 351 -14.60 -18.67 -0.14
CA ARG A 351 -13.27 -18.81 0.50
C ARG A 351 -12.32 -17.61 0.25
N THR A 352 -12.65 -16.76 -0.69
CA THR A 352 -11.80 -15.66 -1.17
C THR A 352 -11.27 -14.79 -0.03
N GLY A 353 -12.10 -14.42 0.94
CA GLY A 353 -11.68 -13.59 2.09
C GLY A 353 -10.65 -14.28 2.99
N SER A 354 -10.83 -15.58 3.27
CA SER A 354 -9.88 -16.35 4.09
C SER A 354 -8.55 -16.57 3.37
N VAL A 355 -8.58 -16.79 2.05
CA VAL A 355 -7.40 -16.92 1.19
C VAL A 355 -6.61 -15.61 1.16
N LEU A 356 -7.29 -14.49 0.91
CA LEU A 356 -6.66 -13.16 0.91
C LEU A 356 -6.07 -12.83 2.28
N GLY A 357 -6.80 -13.12 3.37
CA GLY A 357 -6.30 -12.93 4.74
C GLY A 357 -5.02 -13.73 5.00
N PHE A 358 -4.97 -14.98 4.56
CA PHE A 358 -3.78 -15.81 4.67
C PHE A 358 -2.59 -15.26 3.86
N TRP A 359 -2.79 -14.86 2.62
CA TRP A 359 -1.74 -14.27 1.79
C TRP A 359 -1.25 -12.92 2.31
N THR A 360 -2.12 -12.16 2.98
CA THR A 360 -1.73 -10.89 3.61
C THR A 360 -0.70 -11.10 4.73
N ILE A 361 -0.69 -12.27 5.40
CA ILE A 361 0.36 -12.62 6.37
C ILE A 361 1.73 -12.72 5.68
N PHE A 362 1.81 -13.43 4.56
CA PHE A 362 3.05 -13.56 3.77
C PHE A 362 3.54 -12.20 3.30
N TYR A 363 2.63 -11.37 2.80
CA TYR A 363 2.94 -10.01 2.39
C TYR A 363 3.45 -9.17 3.57
N GLY A 364 2.78 -9.21 4.71
CA GLY A 364 3.18 -8.45 5.91
C GLY A 364 4.55 -8.85 6.44
N ILE A 365 4.87 -10.14 6.45
CA ILE A 365 6.21 -10.63 6.83
C ILE A 365 7.28 -10.07 5.88
N ALA A 366 7.02 -10.05 4.58
CA ALA A 366 7.94 -9.47 3.61
C ALA A 366 8.19 -7.97 3.85
N LEU A 367 7.14 -7.21 4.19
CA LEU A 367 7.27 -5.79 4.51
C LEU A 367 8.20 -5.52 5.69
N ILE A 368 8.18 -6.40 6.69
CA ILE A 368 9.05 -6.29 7.88
C ILE A 368 10.48 -6.66 7.52
N ILE A 369 10.66 -7.75 6.77
CA ILE A 369 12.00 -8.28 6.46
C ILE A 369 12.73 -7.43 5.42
N ALA A 370 12.05 -6.91 4.39
CA ALA A 370 12.68 -6.24 3.27
C ALA A 370 13.56 -5.04 3.67
N PRO A 371 13.11 -4.07 4.48
CA PRO A 371 13.98 -2.96 4.86
C PRO A 371 15.15 -3.37 5.76
N LEU A 372 14.94 -4.33 6.69
CA LEU A 372 16.02 -4.87 7.52
C LEU A 372 17.10 -5.54 6.67
N LEU A 373 16.68 -6.44 5.79
CA LEU A 373 17.56 -7.18 4.90
C LEU A 373 18.32 -6.24 3.96
N GLY A 374 17.59 -5.29 3.33
CA GLY A 374 18.18 -4.36 2.39
C GLY A 374 19.22 -3.43 3.02
N GLY A 375 18.92 -2.90 4.21
CA GLY A 375 19.86 -2.08 4.97
C GLY A 375 21.08 -2.86 5.41
N HIS A 376 20.89 -4.10 5.92
CA HIS A 376 21.97 -4.97 6.36
C HIS A 376 22.93 -5.34 5.22
N ILE A 377 22.39 -5.78 4.09
CA ILE A 377 23.20 -6.08 2.89
C ILE A 377 24.00 -4.85 2.47
N ALA A 378 23.37 -3.67 2.45
CA ALA A 378 24.02 -2.44 2.04
C ALA A 378 25.11 -1.97 3.01
N ASP A 379 25.02 -2.26 4.32
CA ASP A 379 26.10 -2.00 5.28
C ASP A 379 27.27 -2.97 5.12
N VAL A 380 26.99 -4.27 4.94
CA VAL A 380 28.02 -5.31 4.79
C VAL A 380 28.80 -5.18 3.47
N THR A 381 28.05 -4.88 2.37
CA THR A 381 28.65 -4.83 1.03
C THR A 381 29.09 -3.43 0.59
N GLY A 382 28.72 -2.39 1.34
CA GLY A 382 28.96 -1.01 1.01
C GLY A 382 27.97 -0.43 -0.04
N SER A 383 27.12 -1.24 -0.65
CA SER A 383 26.29 -0.85 -1.81
C SER A 383 24.87 -1.40 -1.74
N PHE A 384 23.88 -0.60 -2.11
CA PHE A 384 22.50 -1.04 -2.32
C PHE A 384 22.32 -1.90 -3.56
N THR A 385 23.27 -1.90 -4.50
CA THR A 385 23.25 -2.74 -5.69
C THR A 385 23.03 -4.21 -5.35
N HIS A 386 23.69 -4.72 -4.31
CA HIS A 386 23.51 -6.11 -3.87
C HIS A 386 22.11 -6.35 -3.27
N SER A 387 21.56 -5.38 -2.54
CA SER A 387 20.18 -5.46 -2.05
C SER A 387 19.18 -5.49 -3.22
N PHE A 388 19.42 -4.74 -4.27
CA PHE A 388 18.59 -4.73 -5.48
C PHE A 388 18.75 -6.00 -6.31
N LEU A 389 19.95 -6.62 -6.34
CA LEU A 389 20.11 -7.95 -6.94
C LEU A 389 19.27 -9.00 -6.22
N VAL A 390 19.26 -8.99 -4.88
CA VAL A 390 18.37 -9.87 -4.10
C VAL A 390 16.91 -9.59 -4.42
N ALA A 391 16.52 -8.31 -4.59
CA ALA A 391 15.17 -7.93 -5.00
C ALA A 391 14.82 -8.46 -6.40
N ALA A 392 15.73 -8.37 -7.36
CA ALA A 392 15.52 -8.88 -8.72
C ALA A 392 15.36 -10.41 -8.73
N VAL A 393 16.21 -11.13 -7.99
CA VAL A 393 16.10 -12.59 -7.82
C VAL A 393 14.77 -12.96 -7.15
N ALA A 394 14.37 -12.23 -6.11
CA ALA A 394 13.07 -12.45 -5.46
C ALA A 394 11.90 -12.26 -6.43
N GLY A 395 11.93 -11.25 -7.31
CA GLY A 395 10.94 -11.06 -8.36
C GLY A 395 10.86 -12.26 -9.31
N GLY A 396 12.01 -12.74 -9.80
CA GLY A 396 12.11 -13.93 -10.66
C GLY A 396 11.61 -15.21 -9.98
N LEU A 397 12.01 -15.44 -8.72
CA LEU A 397 11.51 -16.57 -7.93
C LEU A 397 10.00 -16.44 -7.67
N GLY A 398 9.48 -15.23 -7.42
CA GLY A 398 8.04 -14.99 -7.30
C GLY A 398 7.27 -15.39 -8.56
N ALA A 399 7.83 -15.10 -9.74
CA ALA A 399 7.28 -15.55 -11.02
C ALA A 399 7.30 -17.09 -11.14
N PHE A 400 8.43 -17.71 -10.77
CA PHE A 400 8.57 -19.17 -10.79
C PHE A 400 7.52 -19.85 -9.91
N PHE A 401 7.38 -19.44 -8.64
CA PHE A 401 6.42 -20.04 -7.73
C PHE A 401 4.97 -19.82 -8.20
N PHE A 402 4.63 -18.64 -8.73
CA PHE A 402 3.30 -18.41 -9.29
C PHE A 402 3.01 -19.27 -10.52
N SER A 403 4.02 -19.57 -11.33
CA SER A 403 3.88 -20.44 -12.50
C SER A 403 3.53 -21.88 -12.16
N ARG A 404 3.83 -22.36 -10.94
CA ARG A 404 3.57 -23.72 -10.46
C ARG A 404 2.10 -23.98 -10.08
N ILE A 405 1.28 -22.94 -9.97
CA ILE A 405 -0.13 -23.09 -9.67
C ILE A 405 -0.80 -23.91 -10.78
N LYS A 406 -1.53 -24.92 -10.38
CA LYS A 406 -2.36 -25.69 -11.31
C LYS A 406 -3.57 -24.84 -11.69
N ARG A 407 -3.96 -24.85 -12.98
CA ARG A 407 -5.19 -24.17 -13.41
C ARG A 407 -6.36 -24.72 -12.60
N PRO A 408 -7.34 -23.87 -12.21
CA PRO A 408 -8.59 -24.40 -11.68
C PRO A 408 -9.13 -25.39 -12.71
N VAL A 409 -9.62 -26.51 -12.23
CA VAL A 409 -10.32 -27.47 -13.07
C VAL A 409 -11.45 -26.70 -13.75
N GLU A 410 -11.34 -26.49 -15.05
CA GLU A 410 -12.45 -26.05 -15.88
C GLU A 410 -13.56 -27.10 -15.74
N GLY A 411 -14.49 -26.84 -14.90
CA GLY A 411 -15.57 -27.77 -14.66
C GLY A 411 -16.58 -27.14 -13.72
N ARG A 412 -17.49 -26.46 -14.34
CA ARG A 412 -18.94 -26.35 -14.12
C ARG A 412 -19.43 -24.94 -14.40
N LYS A 413 -19.52 -24.63 -15.69
CA LYS A 413 -20.67 -23.87 -16.15
C LYS A 413 -21.87 -24.81 -15.95
N ASN A 414 -22.65 -24.59 -14.93
CA ASN A 414 -24.06 -24.92 -14.87
C ASN A 414 -24.84 -23.63 -14.83
#